data_216320a0ed4d4d26568a40e7aff636fb
#
_entry.id   216320a0ed4d4d26568a40e7aff636fb
#
_cell.length_a   1.000
_cell.length_b   1.000
_cell.length_c   1.000
_cell.angle_alpha   90.00
_cell.angle_beta   90.00
_cell.angle_gamma   90.00
#
_symmetry.space_group_name_H-M   'P 1'
#
loop_
_entity.id
_entity.type
_entity.pdbx_description
1 polymer ?
#
loop_
_entity_poly.entity_id
_entity_poly.type
_entity_poly.pdbx_seq_one_letter_code
_entity_poly.pdbx_strand_id
1 'polypeptide(L)'
;MKRFKLFHKKISIINEVDRKNFFIRLIFFTLASFLYGIIYNTFLVPNSIVIGGMSGLAIVIKELTGLKTSIIINICTLVLVIISYFILGKDKAIYTIVGAAIFTLLISFTSTFSYSLQGYLKNEFLIILVSSISIGIANGIIYRSGFNTGGSDILASILNKYFKIPIGQCNSIINTFIIMSGAFLFGITKTIYAIFILTISSKMIDIIMLGVN
;
A
#
# COMPACT_ATOMS: atom_id res chain seq x y z
N MET A 1 24.02 -24.75 -0.03
CA MET A 1 23.50 -24.75 1.36
C MET A 1 24.15 -23.71 2.29
N LYS A 2 25.47 -23.52 2.35
CA LYS A 2 26.15 -22.53 3.22
C LYS A 2 25.84 -21.06 2.86
N ARG A 3 25.72 -20.70 1.59
CA ARG A 3 25.36 -19.33 1.15
C ARG A 3 23.94 -18.94 1.57
N PHE A 4 23.01 -19.89 1.58
CA PHE A 4 21.60 -19.68 1.96
C PHE A 4 21.46 -19.40 3.48
N LYS A 5 22.23 -20.11 4.33
CA LYS A 5 22.28 -19.87 5.77
C LYS A 5 22.88 -18.51 6.14
N LEU A 6 23.88 -18.03 5.36
CA LEU A 6 24.49 -16.70 5.55
C LEU A 6 23.52 -15.57 5.17
N PHE A 7 22.73 -15.76 4.12
CA PHE A 7 21.71 -14.79 3.71
C PHE A 7 20.56 -14.69 4.73
N HIS A 8 20.09 -15.83 5.25
CA HIS A 8 19.12 -15.91 6.33
C HIS A 8 19.63 -15.25 7.63
N LYS A 9 20.88 -15.49 7.99
CA LYS A 9 21.52 -14.88 9.17
C LYS A 9 21.68 -13.36 9.01
N LYS A 10 22.00 -12.88 7.81
CA LYS A 10 22.12 -11.44 7.51
C LYS A 10 20.75 -10.74 7.54
N ILE A 11 19.70 -11.40 7.06
CA ILE A 11 18.31 -10.89 7.11
C ILE A 11 17.78 -10.91 8.56
N SER A 12 18.10 -11.93 9.35
CA SER A 12 17.69 -11.98 10.77
C SER A 12 18.38 -10.90 11.60
N ILE A 13 19.66 -10.58 11.31
CA ILE A 13 20.40 -9.49 11.97
C ILE A 13 19.78 -8.13 11.63
N ILE A 14 19.41 -7.91 10.36
CA ILE A 14 18.70 -6.70 9.93
C ILE A 14 17.34 -6.60 10.64
N ASN A 15 16.60 -7.72 10.78
CA ASN A 15 15.34 -7.75 11.51
C ASN A 15 15.47 -7.38 13.00
N GLU A 16 16.57 -7.74 13.64
CA GLU A 16 16.81 -7.45 15.07
C GLU A 16 17.23 -6.00 15.30
N VAL A 17 18.03 -5.45 14.41
CA VAL A 17 18.48 -4.04 14.44
C VAL A 17 17.29 -3.11 14.10
N ASP A 18 16.48 -3.44 13.09
CA ASP A 18 15.33 -2.64 12.67
C ASP A 18 14.21 -2.57 13.73
N ARG A 19 14.04 -3.62 14.52
CA ARG A 19 13.02 -3.60 15.60
C ARG A 19 13.36 -2.65 16.75
N LYS A 20 14.62 -2.39 17.00
CA LYS A 20 15.07 -1.58 18.16
C LYS A 20 15.17 -0.08 17.88
N ASN A 21 15.25 0.32 16.61
CA ASN A 21 15.49 1.74 16.28
C ASN A 21 14.32 2.37 15.54
N PHE A 22 13.45 3.09 16.26
CA PHE A 22 12.29 3.80 15.73
C PHE A 22 12.61 4.71 14.53
N PHE A 23 13.72 5.44 14.60
CA PHE A 23 14.11 6.38 13.54
C PHE A 23 14.48 5.67 12.23
N ILE A 24 15.19 4.56 12.30
CA ILE A 24 15.56 3.78 11.11
C ILE A 24 14.29 3.25 10.44
N ARG A 25 13.37 2.69 11.21
CA ARG A 25 12.07 2.20 10.73
C ARG A 25 11.25 3.31 10.08
N LEU A 26 11.26 4.51 10.69
CA LEU A 26 10.56 5.68 10.16
C LEU A 26 11.15 6.13 8.82
N ILE A 27 12.49 6.15 8.69
CA ILE A 27 13.17 6.49 7.43
C ILE A 27 12.78 5.51 6.32
N PHE A 28 12.86 4.19 6.57
CA PHE A 28 12.47 3.19 5.58
C PHE A 28 11.00 3.30 5.19
N PHE A 29 10.11 3.52 6.17
CA PHE A 29 8.70 3.76 5.92
C PHE A 29 8.47 4.98 5.03
N THR A 30 9.15 6.09 5.32
CA THR A 30 9.02 7.35 4.56
C THR A 30 9.51 7.18 3.12
N LEU A 31 10.68 6.56 2.92
CA LEU A 31 11.23 6.29 1.58
C LEU A 31 10.32 5.35 0.77
N ALA A 32 9.81 4.30 1.41
CA ALA A 32 8.89 3.37 0.76
C ALA A 32 7.55 4.03 0.42
N SER A 33 7.01 4.86 1.32
CA SER A 33 5.78 5.62 1.09
C SER A 33 5.94 6.65 -0.03
N PHE A 34 7.12 7.25 -0.15
CA PHE A 34 7.46 8.16 -1.24
C PHE A 34 7.51 7.42 -2.59
N LEU A 35 8.19 6.28 -2.64
CA LEU A 35 8.21 5.42 -3.83
C LEU A 35 6.79 5.00 -4.24
N TYR A 36 5.98 4.55 -3.26
CA TYR A 36 4.58 4.20 -3.49
C TYR A 36 3.81 5.38 -4.10
N GLY A 37 3.94 6.57 -3.52
CA GLY A 37 3.25 7.78 -3.96
C GLY A 37 3.61 8.17 -5.40
N ILE A 38 4.88 8.09 -5.78
CA ILE A 38 5.33 8.35 -7.16
C ILE A 38 4.64 7.38 -8.12
N ILE A 39 4.75 6.08 -7.89
CA ILE A 39 4.20 5.06 -8.78
C ILE A 39 2.67 5.17 -8.86
N TYR A 40 2.01 5.39 -7.72
CA TYR A 40 0.57 5.56 -7.64
C TYR A 40 0.08 6.75 -8.49
N ASN A 41 0.66 7.92 -8.27
CA ASN A 41 0.21 9.15 -8.93
C ASN A 41 0.66 9.24 -10.40
N THR A 42 1.79 8.61 -10.78
CA THR A 42 2.31 8.64 -12.16
C THR A 42 1.66 7.59 -13.05
N PHE A 43 1.42 6.38 -12.52
CA PHE A 43 0.99 5.25 -13.36
C PHE A 43 -0.41 4.75 -13.05
N LEU A 44 -0.80 4.59 -11.78
CA LEU A 44 -2.08 3.98 -11.46
C LEU A 44 -3.26 4.94 -11.65
N VAL A 45 -3.14 6.15 -11.08
CA VAL A 45 -4.20 7.16 -11.14
C VAL A 45 -4.53 7.59 -12.57
N PRO A 46 -3.55 7.90 -13.46
CA PRO A 46 -3.85 8.29 -14.83
C PRO A 46 -4.43 7.16 -15.69
N ASN A 47 -4.03 5.92 -15.41
CA ASN A 47 -4.51 4.75 -16.16
C ASN A 47 -5.75 4.11 -15.54
N SER A 48 -6.32 4.68 -14.47
CA SER A 48 -7.52 4.17 -13.78
C SER A 48 -7.38 2.70 -13.34
N ILE A 49 -6.18 2.31 -12.86
CA ILE A 49 -5.88 0.95 -12.42
C ILE A 49 -6.14 0.83 -10.91
N VAL A 50 -7.17 0.09 -10.55
CA VAL A 50 -7.65 -0.08 -9.16
C VAL A 50 -7.03 -1.33 -8.53
N ILE A 51 -5.93 -1.17 -7.81
CA ILE A 51 -5.16 -2.29 -7.22
C ILE A 51 -5.65 -2.77 -5.85
N GLY A 52 -6.76 -2.28 -5.36
CA GLY A 52 -7.23 -2.53 -4.00
C GLY A 52 -6.69 -1.50 -2.99
N GLY A 53 -7.02 -1.70 -1.72
CA GLY A 53 -6.64 -0.77 -0.65
C GLY A 53 -7.36 0.58 -0.73
N MET A 54 -7.02 1.48 0.19
CA MET A 54 -7.61 2.83 0.21
C MET A 54 -7.24 3.63 -1.04
N SER A 55 -6.04 3.43 -1.58
CA SER A 55 -5.59 4.06 -2.82
C SER A 55 -6.42 3.59 -4.03
N GLY A 56 -6.77 2.30 -4.10
CA GLY A 56 -7.67 1.77 -5.13
C GLY A 56 -9.07 2.34 -4.99
N LEU A 57 -9.62 2.37 -3.77
CA LEU A 57 -10.93 2.97 -3.49
C LEU A 57 -10.96 4.47 -3.87
N ALA A 58 -9.86 5.19 -3.65
CA ALA A 58 -9.77 6.60 -4.03
C ALA A 58 -9.83 6.82 -5.55
N ILE A 59 -9.33 5.89 -6.38
CA ILE A 59 -9.47 5.96 -7.84
C ILE A 59 -10.95 5.78 -8.23
N VAL A 60 -11.66 4.83 -7.59
CA VAL A 60 -13.10 4.61 -7.80
C VAL A 60 -13.91 5.85 -7.43
N ILE A 61 -13.67 6.42 -6.24
CA ILE A 61 -14.38 7.62 -5.78
C ILE A 61 -14.05 8.84 -6.65
N LYS A 62 -12.79 8.98 -7.10
CA LYS A 62 -12.40 10.05 -8.03
C LYS A 62 -13.24 10.03 -9.29
N GLU A 63 -13.48 8.85 -9.87
CA GLU A 63 -14.30 8.72 -11.08
C GLU A 63 -15.74 9.18 -10.86
N LEU A 64 -16.29 8.88 -9.69
CA LEU A 64 -17.66 9.23 -9.34
C LEU A 64 -17.85 10.70 -8.94
N THR A 65 -16.82 11.32 -8.35
CA THR A 65 -16.93 12.65 -7.71
C THR A 65 -16.12 13.74 -8.39
N GLY A 66 -15.15 13.41 -9.23
CA GLY A 66 -14.19 14.35 -9.82
C GLY A 66 -13.12 14.87 -8.84
N LEU A 67 -13.14 14.46 -7.56
CA LEU A 67 -12.18 14.92 -6.56
C LEU A 67 -10.79 14.31 -6.80
N LYS A 68 -9.73 15.02 -6.40
CA LYS A 68 -8.37 14.47 -6.46
C LYS A 68 -8.23 13.27 -5.51
N THR A 69 -7.58 12.20 -5.97
CA THR A 69 -7.35 10.97 -5.18
C THR A 69 -6.65 11.25 -3.85
N SER A 70 -5.72 12.20 -3.82
CA SER A 70 -5.01 12.60 -2.59
C SER A 70 -5.97 13.16 -1.52
N ILE A 71 -6.97 13.96 -1.92
CA ILE A 71 -7.98 14.51 -1.02
C ILE A 71 -8.84 13.38 -0.45
N ILE A 72 -9.27 12.45 -1.31
CA ILE A 72 -10.09 11.29 -0.91
C ILE A 72 -9.32 10.42 0.09
N ILE A 73 -8.05 10.10 -0.21
CA ILE A 73 -7.21 9.31 0.70
C ILE A 73 -7.07 10.01 2.05
N ASN A 74 -6.80 11.33 2.06
CA ASN A 74 -6.64 12.08 3.30
C ASN A 74 -7.89 12.04 4.16
N ILE A 75 -9.07 12.30 3.58
CA ILE A 75 -10.34 12.30 4.30
C ILE A 75 -10.66 10.89 4.83
N CYS A 76 -10.61 9.87 3.96
CA CYS A 76 -10.92 8.50 4.36
C CYS A 76 -9.94 7.98 5.43
N THR A 77 -8.64 8.28 5.28
CA THR A 77 -7.63 7.89 6.27
C THR A 77 -7.87 8.58 7.60
N LEU A 78 -8.18 9.88 7.61
CA LEU A 78 -8.50 10.61 8.84
C LEU A 78 -9.67 9.96 9.59
N VAL A 79 -10.76 9.65 8.89
CA VAL A 79 -11.94 8.98 9.47
C VAL A 79 -11.55 7.61 10.04
N LEU A 80 -10.80 6.82 9.27
CA LEU A 80 -10.39 5.47 9.72
C LEU A 80 -9.43 5.52 10.91
N VAL A 81 -8.53 6.49 10.96
CA VAL A 81 -7.62 6.68 12.11
C VAL A 81 -8.41 7.02 13.37
N ILE A 82 -9.41 7.90 13.27
CA ILE A 82 -10.29 8.23 14.40
C ILE A 82 -11.03 6.98 14.88
N ILE A 83 -11.61 6.22 13.96
CA ILE A 83 -12.31 4.96 14.27
C ILE A 83 -11.34 3.96 14.92
N SER A 84 -10.12 3.84 14.39
CA SER A 84 -9.07 2.97 14.91
C SER A 84 -8.73 3.27 16.37
N TYR A 85 -8.64 4.55 16.73
CA TYR A 85 -8.35 4.97 18.10
C TYR A 85 -9.39 4.43 19.10
N PHE A 86 -10.67 4.54 18.76
CA PHE A 86 -11.76 4.05 19.62
C PHE A 86 -11.86 2.53 19.63
N ILE A 87 -11.60 1.84 18.51
CA ILE A 87 -11.81 0.41 18.39
C ILE A 87 -10.58 -0.40 18.77
N LEU A 88 -9.38 -0.04 18.29
CA LEU A 88 -8.17 -0.85 18.44
C LEU A 88 -7.33 -0.51 19.68
N GLY A 89 -7.58 0.64 20.32
CA GLY A 89 -6.89 1.09 21.53
C GLY A 89 -5.65 1.94 21.24
N LYS A 90 -5.17 2.62 22.32
CA LYS A 90 -4.15 3.71 22.24
C LYS A 90 -2.79 3.22 21.76
N ASP A 91 -2.33 2.04 22.16
CA ASP A 91 -0.96 1.58 21.88
C ASP A 91 -0.71 1.30 20.39
N LYS A 92 -1.72 0.78 19.68
CA LYS A 92 -1.64 0.56 18.23
C LYS A 92 -1.93 1.83 17.44
N ALA A 93 -2.67 2.76 18.01
CA ALA A 93 -3.09 3.99 17.34
C ALA A 93 -1.91 4.91 17.01
N ILE A 94 -0.89 5.01 17.86
CA ILE A 94 0.24 5.93 17.67
C ILE A 94 1.00 5.60 16.39
N TYR A 95 1.40 4.34 16.18
CA TYR A 95 2.11 3.93 14.94
C TYR A 95 1.24 4.09 13.70
N THR A 96 -0.07 3.89 13.85
CA THR A 96 -1.04 4.11 12.78
C THR A 96 -1.20 5.60 12.46
N ILE A 97 -1.30 6.46 13.47
CA ILE A 97 -1.44 7.92 13.28
C ILE A 97 -0.20 8.48 12.59
N VAL A 98 1.00 8.16 13.09
CA VAL A 98 2.26 8.65 12.52
C VAL A 98 2.44 8.13 11.09
N GLY A 99 2.24 6.84 10.87
CA GLY A 99 2.37 6.24 9.55
C GLY A 99 1.34 6.80 8.56
N ALA A 100 0.07 6.91 8.95
CA ALA A 100 -0.99 7.46 8.14
C ALA A 100 -0.72 8.94 7.76
N ALA A 101 -0.28 9.76 8.71
CA ALA A 101 0.06 11.16 8.45
C ALA A 101 1.19 11.28 7.42
N ILE A 102 2.28 10.54 7.59
CA ILE A 102 3.41 10.57 6.65
C ILE A 102 2.97 10.05 5.27
N PHE A 103 2.26 8.93 5.23
CA PHE A 103 1.81 8.33 3.97
C PHE A 103 0.90 9.27 3.18
N THR A 104 -0.10 9.86 3.82
CA THR A 104 -1.05 10.76 3.15
C THR A 104 -0.41 12.07 2.71
N LEU A 105 0.53 12.62 3.51
CA LEU A 105 1.32 13.78 3.11
C LEU A 105 2.18 13.48 1.88
N LEU A 106 2.83 12.32 1.82
CA LEU A 106 3.66 11.93 0.69
C LEU A 106 2.84 11.64 -0.57
N ILE A 107 1.66 11.03 -0.44
CA ILE A 107 0.72 10.87 -1.57
C ILE A 107 0.31 12.25 -2.11
N SER A 108 -0.01 13.20 -1.24
CA SER A 108 -0.39 14.55 -1.64
C SER A 108 0.79 15.29 -2.28
N PHE A 109 1.98 15.20 -1.71
CA PHE A 109 3.20 15.82 -2.23
C PHE A 109 3.55 15.27 -3.60
N THR A 110 3.58 13.94 -3.77
CA THR A 110 3.90 13.30 -5.04
C THR A 110 2.86 13.57 -6.11
N SER A 111 1.59 13.82 -5.76
CA SER A 111 0.55 14.17 -6.73
C SER A 111 0.81 15.49 -7.44
N THR A 112 1.57 16.41 -6.82
CA THR A 112 1.85 17.74 -7.38
C THR A 112 2.83 17.67 -8.54
N PHE A 113 3.87 16.84 -8.45
CA PHE A 113 4.90 16.77 -9.51
C PHE A 113 4.82 15.52 -10.38
N SER A 114 4.03 14.52 -10.01
CA SER A 114 3.85 13.32 -10.85
C SER A 114 3.26 13.62 -12.22
N TYR A 115 2.54 14.74 -12.34
CA TYR A 115 2.03 15.21 -13.63
C TYR A 115 3.15 15.39 -14.67
N SER A 116 4.31 15.89 -14.26
CA SER A 116 5.48 16.07 -15.13
C SER A 116 6.12 14.73 -15.55
N LEU A 117 5.87 13.65 -14.80
CA LEU A 117 6.38 12.31 -15.09
C LEU A 117 5.40 11.46 -15.92
N GLN A 118 4.16 11.93 -16.10
CA GLN A 118 3.17 11.23 -16.91
C GLN A 118 3.56 11.30 -18.39
N GLY A 119 3.40 10.17 -19.10
CA GLY A 119 3.67 10.09 -20.53
C GLY A 119 5.08 9.59 -20.92
N TYR A 120 6.02 9.47 -19.99
CA TYR A 120 7.32 8.85 -20.27
C TYR A 120 7.21 7.36 -20.62
N LEU A 121 6.29 6.64 -19.96
CA LEU A 121 5.96 5.26 -20.30
C LEU A 121 4.58 5.23 -20.96
N LYS A 122 4.54 4.86 -22.25
CA LYS A 122 3.30 4.72 -23.03
C LYS A 122 2.86 3.27 -23.18
N ASN A 123 3.78 2.33 -22.96
CA ASN A 123 3.49 0.91 -23.10
C ASN A 123 2.80 0.39 -21.82
N GLU A 124 1.54 -0.02 -21.96
CA GLU A 124 0.72 -0.50 -20.84
C GLU A 124 1.37 -1.69 -20.12
N PHE A 125 2.02 -2.59 -20.84
CA PHE A 125 2.71 -3.74 -20.26
C PHE A 125 3.87 -3.30 -19.34
N LEU A 126 4.67 -2.32 -19.79
CA LEU A 126 5.75 -1.76 -18.96
C LEU A 126 5.20 -1.04 -17.73
N ILE A 127 4.09 -0.31 -17.87
CA ILE A 127 3.41 0.34 -16.74
C ILE A 127 3.00 -0.70 -15.71
N ILE A 128 2.38 -1.80 -16.13
CA ILE A 128 1.95 -2.88 -15.24
C ILE A 128 3.16 -3.51 -14.54
N LEU A 129 4.20 -3.84 -15.27
CA LEU A 129 5.39 -4.51 -14.74
C LEU A 129 6.14 -3.63 -13.73
N VAL A 130 6.42 -2.37 -14.09
CA VAL A 130 7.09 -1.40 -13.20
C VAL A 130 6.26 -1.13 -11.96
N SER A 131 4.94 -0.92 -12.13
CA SER A 131 4.04 -0.69 -11.00
C SER A 131 3.97 -1.89 -10.07
N SER A 132 3.89 -3.11 -10.61
CA SER A 132 3.80 -4.35 -9.83
C SER A 132 5.01 -4.54 -8.91
N ILE A 133 6.21 -4.41 -9.49
CA ILE A 133 7.46 -4.60 -8.76
C ILE A 133 7.65 -3.48 -7.73
N SER A 134 7.49 -2.22 -8.15
CA SER A 134 7.76 -1.07 -7.29
C SER A 134 6.77 -0.97 -6.13
N ILE A 135 5.47 -1.22 -6.36
CA ILE A 135 4.45 -1.24 -5.30
C ILE A 135 4.68 -2.42 -4.36
N GLY A 136 5.06 -3.58 -4.89
CA GLY A 136 5.40 -4.72 -4.07
C GLY A 136 6.59 -4.46 -3.15
N ILE A 137 7.65 -3.82 -3.67
CA ILE A 137 8.81 -3.39 -2.88
C ILE A 137 8.39 -2.37 -1.81
N ALA A 138 7.67 -1.33 -2.21
CA ALA A 138 7.22 -0.29 -1.30
C ALA A 138 6.37 -0.86 -0.16
N ASN A 139 5.34 -1.65 -0.48
CA ASN A 139 4.48 -2.27 0.53
C ASN A 139 5.23 -3.26 1.42
N GLY A 140 6.15 -4.06 0.86
CA GLY A 140 6.98 -4.96 1.64
C GLY A 140 7.82 -4.23 2.69
N ILE A 141 8.42 -3.09 2.33
CA ILE A 141 9.18 -2.25 3.26
C ILE A 141 8.25 -1.57 4.27
N ILE A 142 7.08 -1.06 3.83
CA ILE A 142 6.07 -0.47 4.70
C ILE A 142 5.65 -1.48 5.78
N TYR A 143 5.24 -2.69 5.40
CA TYR A 143 4.83 -3.71 6.38
C TYR A 143 5.96 -4.12 7.32
N ARG A 144 7.18 -4.24 6.80
CA ARG A 144 8.36 -4.57 7.59
C ARG A 144 8.73 -3.49 8.59
N SER A 145 8.47 -2.22 8.28
CA SER A 145 8.72 -1.09 9.18
C SER A 145 7.85 -1.13 10.43
N GLY A 146 6.69 -1.81 10.38
CA GLY A 146 5.72 -1.91 11.46
C GLY A 146 4.86 -0.65 11.66
N PHE A 147 4.97 0.33 10.76
CA PHE A 147 4.00 1.42 10.65
C PHE A 147 2.83 0.99 9.77
N ASN A 148 1.72 1.73 9.86
CA ASN A 148 0.53 1.47 9.07
C ASN A 148 0.22 2.70 8.19
N THR A 149 -0.20 2.46 6.97
CA THR A 149 -0.60 3.52 6.03
C THR A 149 -1.92 4.21 6.38
N GLY A 150 -2.65 3.68 7.36
CA GLY A 150 -3.92 4.23 7.79
C GLY A 150 -5.11 3.92 6.88
N GLY A 151 -4.90 3.07 5.88
CA GLY A 151 -5.91 2.72 4.87
C GLY A 151 -6.73 1.48 5.22
N SER A 152 -6.92 0.61 4.22
CA SER A 152 -7.67 -0.66 4.34
C SER A 152 -7.15 -1.59 5.42
N ASP A 153 -5.88 -1.46 5.82
CA ASP A 153 -5.28 -2.25 6.90
C ASP A 153 -5.97 -2.00 8.25
N ILE A 154 -6.49 -0.78 8.47
CA ILE A 154 -7.31 -0.47 9.65
C ILE A 154 -8.63 -1.24 9.59
N LEU A 155 -9.30 -1.23 8.44
CA LEU A 155 -10.53 -2.00 8.24
C LEU A 155 -10.30 -3.49 8.47
N ALA A 156 -9.21 -4.03 7.92
CA ALA A 156 -8.83 -5.43 8.12
C ALA A 156 -8.57 -5.75 9.60
N SER A 157 -7.91 -4.84 10.31
CA SER A 157 -7.66 -4.99 11.76
C SER A 157 -8.95 -4.94 12.58
N ILE A 158 -9.91 -4.12 12.17
CA ILE A 158 -11.25 -4.05 12.80
C ILE A 158 -12.01 -5.34 12.55
N LEU A 159 -12.07 -5.82 11.30
CA LEU A 159 -12.71 -7.09 10.96
C LEU A 159 -12.08 -8.26 11.72
N ASN A 160 -10.74 -8.32 11.80
CA ASN A 160 -10.04 -9.34 12.59
C ASN A 160 -10.47 -9.32 14.06
N LYS A 161 -10.62 -8.13 14.66
CA LYS A 161 -11.02 -7.99 16.07
C LYS A 161 -12.42 -8.56 16.34
N TYR A 162 -13.39 -8.26 15.46
CA TYR A 162 -14.79 -8.67 15.66
C TYR A 162 -15.08 -10.10 15.19
N PHE A 163 -14.55 -10.47 14.03
CA PHE A 163 -14.87 -11.77 13.39
C PHE A 163 -13.80 -12.84 13.64
N LYS A 164 -12.65 -12.47 14.24
CA LYS A 164 -11.52 -13.38 14.49
C LYS A 164 -10.97 -14.06 13.22
N ILE A 165 -11.17 -13.46 12.08
CA ILE A 165 -10.65 -13.90 10.77
C ILE A 165 -9.20 -13.38 10.65
N PRO A 166 -8.24 -14.16 10.13
CA PRO A 166 -6.87 -13.71 9.90
C PRO A 166 -6.81 -12.39 9.11
N ILE A 167 -5.94 -11.45 9.49
CA ILE A 167 -5.84 -10.10 8.89
C ILE A 167 -5.63 -10.17 7.38
N GLY A 168 -4.82 -11.12 6.90
CA GLY A 168 -4.60 -11.32 5.46
C GLY A 168 -5.88 -11.66 4.69
N GLN A 169 -6.75 -12.50 5.28
CA GLN A 169 -8.04 -12.83 4.68
C GLN A 169 -8.98 -11.61 4.69
N CYS A 170 -9.00 -10.84 5.78
CA CYS A 170 -9.77 -9.59 5.84
C CYS A 170 -9.33 -8.61 4.77
N ASN A 171 -8.02 -8.43 4.58
CA ASN A 171 -7.48 -7.58 3.52
C ASN A 171 -7.86 -8.10 2.13
N SER A 172 -7.78 -9.40 1.89
CA SER A 172 -8.15 -9.99 0.60
C SER A 172 -9.63 -9.75 0.28
N ILE A 173 -10.51 -9.90 1.27
CA ILE A 173 -11.94 -9.62 1.10
C ILE A 173 -12.16 -8.15 0.72
N ILE A 174 -11.59 -7.21 1.50
CA ILE A 174 -11.73 -5.78 1.22
C ILE A 174 -11.21 -5.44 -0.17
N ASN A 175 -10.01 -5.93 -0.51
CA ASN A 175 -9.40 -5.66 -1.82
C ASN A 175 -10.21 -6.23 -2.97
N THR A 176 -10.82 -7.41 -2.80
CA THR A 176 -11.70 -8.00 -3.82
C THR A 176 -12.89 -7.09 -4.08
N PHE A 177 -13.58 -6.60 -3.05
CA PHE A 177 -14.69 -5.66 -3.23
C PHE A 177 -14.28 -4.37 -3.94
N ILE A 178 -13.12 -3.81 -3.58
CA ILE A 178 -12.60 -2.59 -4.21
C ILE A 178 -12.28 -2.84 -5.69
N ILE A 179 -11.65 -3.96 -6.03
CA ILE A 179 -11.32 -4.29 -7.42
C ILE A 179 -12.59 -4.57 -8.22
N MET A 180 -13.57 -5.25 -7.64
CA MET A 180 -14.87 -5.45 -8.29
C MET A 180 -15.58 -4.13 -8.58
N SER A 181 -15.55 -3.17 -7.64
CA SER A 181 -16.11 -1.83 -7.90
C SER A 181 -15.37 -1.12 -9.04
N GLY A 182 -14.04 -1.29 -9.14
CA GLY A 182 -13.24 -0.82 -10.27
C GLY A 182 -13.62 -1.48 -11.59
N ALA A 183 -13.93 -2.78 -11.58
CA ALA A 183 -14.36 -3.52 -12.76
C ALA A 183 -15.64 -2.97 -13.39
N PHE A 184 -16.60 -2.59 -12.56
CA PHE A 184 -17.84 -1.96 -13.01
C PHE A 184 -17.64 -0.60 -13.67
N LEU A 185 -16.66 0.20 -13.21
CA LEU A 185 -16.42 1.55 -13.71
C LEU A 185 -15.45 1.59 -14.89
N PHE A 186 -14.39 0.80 -14.84
CA PHE A 186 -13.27 0.89 -15.78
C PHE A 186 -13.16 -0.29 -16.74
N GLY A 187 -14.03 -1.29 -16.58
CA GLY A 187 -14.12 -2.46 -17.46
C GLY A 187 -13.10 -3.56 -17.15
N ILE A 188 -13.26 -4.68 -17.84
CA ILE A 188 -12.53 -5.93 -17.58
C ILE A 188 -11.02 -5.78 -17.82
N THR A 189 -10.60 -5.05 -18.83
CA THR A 189 -9.18 -4.90 -19.18
C THR A 189 -8.38 -4.30 -18.01
N LYS A 190 -8.89 -3.19 -17.42
CA LYS A 190 -8.24 -2.55 -16.27
C LYS A 190 -8.25 -3.45 -15.03
N THR A 191 -9.28 -4.25 -14.88
CA THR A 191 -9.38 -5.25 -13.81
C THR A 191 -8.34 -6.35 -13.95
N ILE A 192 -8.11 -6.85 -15.16
CA ILE A 192 -7.04 -7.82 -15.43
C ILE A 192 -5.67 -7.22 -15.08
N TYR A 193 -5.41 -5.98 -15.47
CA TYR A 193 -4.17 -5.28 -15.08
C TYR A 193 -4.01 -5.16 -13.58
N ALA A 194 -5.07 -4.80 -12.87
CA ALA A 194 -5.09 -4.73 -11.41
C ALA A 194 -4.77 -6.09 -10.75
N ILE A 195 -5.33 -7.17 -11.26
CA ILE A 195 -5.06 -8.54 -10.76
C ILE A 195 -3.59 -8.93 -11.00
N PHE A 196 -3.04 -8.61 -12.17
CA PHE A 196 -1.62 -8.84 -12.46
C PHE A 196 -0.72 -8.08 -11.48
N ILE A 197 -1.00 -6.79 -11.27
CA ILE A 197 -0.24 -5.97 -10.32
C ILE A 197 -0.33 -6.54 -8.91
N LEU A 198 -1.52 -6.92 -8.45
CA LEU A 198 -1.69 -7.53 -7.14
C LEU A 198 -0.92 -8.85 -6.98
N THR A 199 -0.99 -9.71 -7.98
CA THR A 199 -0.33 -11.02 -7.92
C THR A 199 1.19 -10.89 -7.84
N ILE A 200 1.77 -10.02 -8.68
CA ILE A 200 3.22 -9.79 -8.68
C ILE A 200 3.65 -9.05 -7.42
N SER A 201 2.92 -7.99 -7.03
CA SER A 201 3.25 -7.22 -5.83
C SER A 201 3.14 -8.05 -4.56
N SER A 202 2.16 -8.95 -4.44
CA SER A 202 2.09 -9.88 -3.30
C SER A 202 3.32 -10.76 -3.18
N LYS A 203 3.80 -11.32 -4.29
CA LYS A 203 5.05 -12.11 -4.28
C LYS A 203 6.26 -11.27 -3.88
N MET A 204 6.33 -10.02 -4.33
CA MET A 204 7.40 -9.11 -3.94
C MET A 204 7.33 -8.74 -2.45
N ILE A 205 6.13 -8.55 -1.91
CA ILE A 205 5.91 -8.35 -0.47
C ILE A 205 6.45 -9.55 0.31
N ASP A 206 6.07 -10.77 -0.09
CA ASP A 206 6.52 -12.00 0.58
C ASP A 206 8.05 -12.14 0.55
N ILE A 207 8.68 -11.85 -0.58
CA ILE A 207 10.15 -11.86 -0.72
C ILE A 207 10.80 -10.88 0.28
N ILE A 208 10.24 -9.69 0.44
CA ILE A 208 10.79 -8.66 1.34
C ILE A 208 10.51 -8.99 2.79
N MET A 209 9.31 -9.51 3.09
CA MET A 209 8.90 -9.81 4.47
C MET A 209 9.55 -11.07 5.02
N LEU A 210 9.59 -12.14 4.24
CA LEU A 210 10.01 -13.47 4.67
C LEU A 210 11.42 -13.85 4.23
N GLY A 211 11.98 -13.15 3.25
CA GLY A 211 13.14 -13.58 2.50
C GLY A 211 12.76 -14.63 1.45
N VAL A 212 13.65 -14.82 0.47
CA VAL A 212 13.48 -15.83 -0.58
C VAL A 212 13.67 -17.22 0.05
N ASN A 213 12.61 -18.01 0.15
CA ASN A 213 12.68 -19.44 0.42
C ASN A 213 12.93 -20.22 -0.87
#